data_0ed45a8b743844d0fc406e9c869afd34
#
_entry.id   0ed45a8b743844d0fc406e9c869afd34
#
_cell.length_a   1.000
_cell.length_b   1.000
_cell.length_c   1.000
_cell.angle_alpha   90.00
_cell.angle_beta   90.00
_cell.angle_gamma   90.00
#
_symmetry.space_group_name_H-M   'P 1'
#
loop_
_entity.id
_entity.type
_entity.pdbx_description
1 polymer ?
#
loop_
_entity_poly.entity_id
_entity_poly.type
_entity_poly.pdbx_seq_one_letter_code
_entity_poly.pdbx_strand_id
1 'polypeptide(L)'
;MAKKPKKIKKPWLKFWPEGVPQSIRYPNVPLFQLLIEAAEKYPEHTAIIFYDRRISYRELNELSDRFANALHHLGVTKGDVVALYLPNIPQYVIAYYGALKAGATITAISPLYKEREVQHQLEDSEAKIFVVLDVLYPVFRKVWEKTKVEHVIVTSLKEYMPSFKAFLGSLLGKIPSYKVERRPNVH
;
A
#
# COMPACT_ATOMS: atom_id res chain seq x y z
N MET A 1 42.29 -4.69 2.27
CA MET A 1 42.06 -3.65 3.31
C MET A 1 40.84 -2.82 2.91
N ALA A 2 39.72 -2.98 3.60
CA ALA A 2 38.50 -2.21 3.33
C ALA A 2 38.71 -0.74 3.75
N LYS A 3 38.51 0.21 2.81
CA LYS A 3 38.58 1.64 3.08
C LYS A 3 37.51 2.00 4.12
N LYS A 4 37.90 2.58 5.27
CA LYS A 4 36.96 3.14 6.24
C LYS A 4 36.04 4.14 5.53
N PRO A 5 34.72 4.08 5.77
CA PRO A 5 33.78 5.02 5.14
C PRO A 5 34.17 6.47 5.53
N LYS A 6 34.26 7.34 4.54
CA LYS A 6 34.50 8.78 4.75
C LYS A 6 33.36 9.33 5.65
N LYS A 7 33.74 9.91 6.81
CA LYS A 7 32.80 10.59 7.70
C LYS A 7 32.11 11.72 6.90
N ILE A 8 30.84 11.59 6.58
CA ILE A 8 30.05 12.63 5.93
C ILE A 8 29.95 13.80 6.87
N LYS A 9 30.45 14.98 6.46
CA LYS A 9 30.28 16.21 7.21
C LYS A 9 28.79 16.56 7.22
N LYS A 10 28.20 16.69 8.40
CA LYS A 10 26.78 17.06 8.60
C LYS A 10 26.69 18.57 8.94
N PRO A 11 26.76 19.49 7.96
CA PRO A 11 26.85 20.93 8.21
C PRO A 11 25.62 21.51 8.91
N TRP A 12 24.46 20.83 8.80
CA TRP A 12 23.22 21.22 9.47
C TRP A 12 23.27 21.07 10.99
N LEU A 13 24.17 20.24 11.56
CA LEU A 13 24.25 20.03 13.00
C LEU A 13 24.64 21.29 13.78
N LYS A 14 25.30 22.27 13.14
CA LYS A 14 25.60 23.58 13.76
C LYS A 14 24.36 24.44 14.06
N PHE A 15 23.23 24.11 13.40
CA PHE A 15 21.94 24.79 13.61
C PHE A 15 20.95 23.88 14.36
N TRP A 16 21.43 22.72 14.88
CA TRP A 16 20.56 21.75 15.53
C TRP A 16 20.08 22.31 16.87
N PRO A 17 18.77 22.25 17.17
CA PRO A 17 18.24 22.77 18.42
C PRO A 17 18.86 22.07 19.64
N GLU A 18 19.10 22.82 20.68
CA GLU A 18 19.59 22.28 21.96
C GLU A 18 18.53 21.37 22.58
N GLY A 19 18.94 20.24 23.17
CA GLY A 19 18.04 19.25 23.77
C GLY A 19 17.38 18.28 22.78
N VAL A 20 17.52 18.46 21.46
CA VAL A 20 17.01 17.53 20.46
C VAL A 20 18.07 16.47 20.12
N PRO A 21 17.79 15.16 20.25
CA PRO A 21 18.72 14.13 19.87
C PRO A 21 19.15 14.22 18.41
N GLN A 22 20.45 14.21 18.13
CA GLN A 22 20.98 14.26 16.76
C GLN A 22 20.82 12.94 15.99
N SER A 23 20.50 11.86 16.69
CA SER A 23 20.20 10.54 16.11
C SER A 23 19.24 9.79 17.03
N ILE A 24 18.42 8.96 16.43
CA ILE A 24 17.47 8.07 17.12
C ILE A 24 17.98 6.65 16.94
N ARG A 25 17.89 5.83 17.99
CA ARG A 25 18.13 4.38 17.89
C ARG A 25 16.84 3.75 17.37
N TYR A 26 16.88 3.28 16.14
CA TYR A 26 15.77 2.53 15.56
C TYR A 26 15.89 1.06 15.96
N PRO A 27 14.77 0.39 16.31
CA PRO A 27 14.77 -1.06 16.47
C PRO A 27 15.11 -1.72 15.11
N ASN A 28 15.91 -2.78 15.15
CA ASN A 28 16.26 -3.53 13.93
C ASN A 28 15.19 -4.59 13.64
N VAL A 29 13.98 -4.14 13.36
CA VAL A 29 12.81 -4.96 13.06
C VAL A 29 12.14 -4.49 11.77
N PRO A 30 11.42 -5.37 11.06
CA PRO A 30 10.63 -4.98 9.90
C PRO A 30 9.53 -3.98 10.28
N LEU A 31 9.16 -3.09 9.35
CA LEU A 31 8.16 -2.05 9.62
C LEU A 31 6.79 -2.65 10.02
N PHE A 32 6.41 -3.80 9.48
CA PHE A 32 5.15 -4.45 9.83
C PHE A 32 5.10 -4.93 11.28
N GLN A 33 6.25 -5.08 11.95
CA GLN A 33 6.31 -5.43 13.37
C GLN A 33 5.58 -4.39 14.25
N LEU A 34 5.61 -3.11 13.85
CA LEU A 34 4.87 -2.06 14.56
C LEU A 34 3.35 -2.30 14.56
N LEU A 35 2.81 -2.85 13.46
CA LEU A 35 1.40 -3.22 13.41
C LEU A 35 1.09 -4.42 14.29
N ILE A 36 1.94 -5.44 14.28
CA ILE A 36 1.79 -6.63 15.13
C ILE A 36 1.78 -6.22 16.60
N GLU A 37 2.78 -5.45 17.05
CA GLU A 37 2.88 -4.96 18.44
C GLU A 37 1.68 -4.09 18.84
N ALA A 38 1.20 -3.24 17.94
CA ALA A 38 0.01 -2.44 18.17
C ALA A 38 -1.26 -3.30 18.29
N ALA A 39 -1.39 -4.35 17.46
CA ALA A 39 -2.51 -5.29 17.51
C ALA A 39 -2.50 -6.16 18.78
N GLU A 40 -1.33 -6.54 19.27
CA GLU A 40 -1.18 -7.27 20.54
C GLU A 40 -1.49 -6.38 21.74
N LYS A 41 -0.97 -5.15 21.76
CA LYS A 41 -1.07 -4.25 22.92
C LYS A 41 -2.41 -3.53 22.97
N TYR A 42 -3.00 -3.17 21.82
CA TYR A 42 -4.20 -2.36 21.71
C TYR A 42 -5.20 -2.95 20.71
N PRO A 43 -5.59 -4.24 20.82
CA PRO A 43 -6.34 -4.96 19.79
C PRO A 43 -7.66 -4.27 19.41
N GLU A 44 -8.40 -3.75 20.39
CA GLU A 44 -9.71 -3.15 20.18
C GLU A 44 -9.65 -1.63 19.88
N HIS A 45 -8.46 -1.00 19.98
CA HIS A 45 -8.34 0.40 19.61
C HIS A 45 -8.53 0.59 18.11
N THR A 46 -9.16 1.71 17.74
CA THR A 46 -9.39 2.05 16.34
C THR A 46 -8.08 2.45 15.67
N ALA A 47 -7.70 1.71 14.64
CA ALA A 47 -6.55 2.01 13.78
C ALA A 47 -6.94 2.92 12.59
N ILE A 48 -8.12 2.69 11.99
CA ILE A 48 -8.61 3.43 10.82
C ILE A 48 -10.08 3.81 11.02
N ILE A 49 -10.43 5.04 10.61
CA ILE A 49 -11.82 5.48 10.47
C ILE A 49 -12.05 5.86 9.00
N PHE A 50 -13.03 5.21 8.36
CA PHE A 50 -13.37 5.47 6.98
C PHE A 50 -14.90 5.49 6.80
N TYR A 51 -15.47 6.64 6.44
CA TYR A 51 -16.93 6.84 6.34
C TYR A 51 -17.72 6.32 7.56
N ASP A 52 -17.21 6.57 8.77
CA ASP A 52 -17.72 6.11 10.08
C ASP A 52 -17.51 4.60 10.35
N ARG A 53 -17.04 3.80 9.41
CA ARG A 53 -16.55 2.46 9.70
C ARG A 53 -15.24 2.57 10.48
N ARG A 54 -15.17 1.86 11.60
CA ARG A 54 -13.97 1.74 12.42
C ARG A 54 -13.34 0.37 12.17
N ILE A 55 -12.05 0.37 11.93
CA ILE A 55 -11.22 -0.84 11.81
C ILE A 55 -10.26 -0.82 12.99
N SER A 56 -10.29 -1.87 13.82
CA SER A 56 -9.37 -1.99 14.96
C SER A 56 -7.96 -2.42 14.50
N TYR A 57 -6.98 -2.30 15.41
CA TYR A 57 -5.63 -2.82 15.14
C TYR A 57 -5.64 -4.33 14.91
N ARG A 58 -6.45 -5.09 15.64
CA ARG A 58 -6.63 -6.53 15.43
C ARG A 58 -7.16 -6.81 14.02
N GLU A 59 -8.26 -6.17 13.64
CA GLU A 59 -8.87 -6.34 12.31
C GLU A 59 -7.88 -5.96 11.20
N LEU A 60 -7.16 -4.85 11.34
CA LEU A 60 -6.16 -4.42 10.37
C LEU A 60 -5.03 -5.44 10.23
N ASN A 61 -4.55 -5.99 11.36
CA ASN A 61 -3.52 -7.02 11.35
C ASN A 61 -3.98 -8.27 10.62
N GLU A 62 -5.19 -8.78 10.93
CA GLU A 62 -5.79 -9.95 10.27
C GLU A 62 -6.01 -9.73 8.77
N LEU A 63 -6.51 -8.55 8.37
CA LEU A 63 -6.72 -8.21 6.96
C LEU A 63 -5.40 -8.15 6.20
N SER A 64 -4.35 -7.60 6.82
CA SER A 64 -3.02 -7.58 6.21
C SER A 64 -2.38 -8.96 6.10
N ASP A 65 -2.66 -9.88 7.05
CA ASP A 65 -2.22 -11.28 6.97
C ASP A 65 -2.91 -12.02 5.81
N ARG A 66 -4.22 -11.82 5.65
CA ARG A 66 -4.97 -12.39 4.51
C ARG A 66 -4.45 -11.88 3.18
N PHE A 67 -4.13 -10.59 3.10
CA PHE A 67 -3.56 -10.00 1.89
C PHE A 67 -2.16 -10.56 1.60
N ALA A 68 -1.29 -10.71 2.61
CA ALA A 68 0.01 -11.36 2.47
C ALA A 68 -0.11 -12.80 1.93
N ASN A 69 -1.04 -13.58 2.48
CA ASN A 69 -1.32 -14.92 1.99
C ASN A 69 -1.81 -14.93 0.54
N ALA A 70 -2.69 -14.00 0.16
CA ALA A 70 -3.13 -13.85 -1.23
C ALA A 70 -1.95 -13.56 -2.17
N LEU A 71 -1.03 -12.67 -1.77
CA LEU A 71 0.18 -12.38 -2.55
C LEU A 71 1.08 -13.61 -2.70
N HIS A 72 1.24 -14.44 -1.67
CA HIS A 72 1.99 -15.69 -1.77
C HIS A 72 1.33 -16.68 -2.74
N HIS A 73 -0.01 -16.77 -2.76
CA HIS A 73 -0.73 -17.60 -3.76
C HIS A 73 -0.55 -17.07 -5.19
N LEU A 74 -0.34 -15.78 -5.37
CA LEU A 74 0.02 -15.17 -6.67
C LEU A 74 1.53 -15.27 -6.99
N GLY A 75 2.28 -16.03 -6.19
CA GLY A 75 3.71 -16.30 -6.44
C GLY A 75 4.63 -15.14 -6.07
N VAL A 76 4.19 -14.24 -5.16
CA VAL A 76 5.06 -13.18 -4.63
C VAL A 76 6.07 -13.78 -3.67
N THR A 77 7.32 -13.42 -3.87
CA THR A 77 8.47 -13.81 -3.06
C THR A 77 9.19 -12.58 -2.51
N LYS A 78 10.14 -12.82 -1.59
CA LYS A 78 10.93 -11.74 -0.99
C LYS A 78 11.68 -10.95 -2.07
N GLY A 79 11.46 -9.64 -2.08
CA GLY A 79 12.09 -8.70 -2.99
C GLY A 79 11.25 -8.38 -4.23
N ASP A 80 10.20 -9.15 -4.54
CA ASP A 80 9.24 -8.77 -5.58
C ASP A 80 8.59 -7.42 -5.25
N VAL A 81 8.21 -6.66 -6.27
CA VAL A 81 7.64 -5.33 -6.08
C VAL A 81 6.12 -5.36 -6.25
N VAL A 82 5.44 -4.77 -5.27
CA VAL A 82 3.98 -4.52 -5.28
C VAL A 82 3.74 -3.03 -5.44
N ALA A 83 3.08 -2.63 -6.52
CA ALA A 83 2.70 -1.25 -6.79
C ALA A 83 1.29 -0.97 -6.26
N LEU A 84 1.14 0.13 -5.52
CA LEU A 84 -0.13 0.57 -4.93
C LEU A 84 -0.59 1.86 -5.61
N TYR A 85 -1.61 1.78 -6.48
CA TYR A 85 -2.24 2.92 -7.15
C TYR A 85 -3.61 3.19 -6.51
N LEU A 86 -3.56 3.64 -5.28
CA LEU A 86 -4.69 3.81 -4.39
C LEU A 86 -4.63 5.18 -3.69
N PRO A 87 -5.76 5.85 -3.46
CA PRO A 87 -5.83 6.98 -2.55
C PRO A 87 -5.73 6.54 -1.09
N ASN A 88 -5.83 7.48 -0.15
CA ASN A 88 -5.81 7.21 1.29
C ASN A 88 -7.11 6.54 1.74
N ILE A 89 -7.20 5.23 1.55
CA ILE A 89 -8.33 4.36 1.88
C ILE A 89 -7.84 3.16 2.72
N PRO A 90 -8.72 2.44 3.43
CA PRO A 90 -8.32 1.28 4.23
C PRO A 90 -7.52 0.24 3.45
N GLN A 91 -7.90 -0.02 2.20
CA GLN A 91 -7.24 -0.99 1.33
C GLN A 91 -5.77 -0.62 1.06
N TYR A 92 -5.44 0.69 1.02
CA TYR A 92 -4.04 1.12 0.90
C TYR A 92 -3.21 0.63 2.08
N VAL A 93 -3.71 0.83 3.31
CA VAL A 93 -3.00 0.44 4.54
C VAL A 93 -2.91 -1.09 4.66
N ILE A 94 -3.99 -1.80 4.33
CA ILE A 94 -4.04 -3.27 4.33
C ILE A 94 -3.04 -3.84 3.33
N ALA A 95 -3.05 -3.34 2.09
CA ALA A 95 -2.13 -3.80 1.04
C ALA A 95 -0.67 -3.44 1.36
N TYR A 96 -0.43 -2.27 1.97
CA TYR A 96 0.89 -1.83 2.39
C TYR A 96 1.49 -2.80 3.41
N TYR A 97 0.80 -3.03 4.53
CA TYR A 97 1.30 -3.95 5.56
C TYR A 97 1.32 -5.40 5.09
N GLY A 98 0.32 -5.83 4.30
CA GLY A 98 0.28 -7.18 3.75
C GLY A 98 1.43 -7.47 2.77
N ALA A 99 1.78 -6.51 1.90
CA ALA A 99 2.93 -6.64 1.01
C ALA A 99 4.25 -6.73 1.80
N LEU A 100 4.43 -5.90 2.83
CA LEU A 100 5.60 -5.99 3.71
C LEU A 100 5.69 -7.33 4.44
N LYS A 101 4.57 -7.87 4.93
CA LYS A 101 4.50 -9.19 5.58
C LYS A 101 4.83 -10.32 4.60
N ALA A 102 4.46 -10.18 3.33
CA ALA A 102 4.86 -11.12 2.27
C ALA A 102 6.34 -11.01 1.88
N GLY A 103 7.09 -10.05 2.45
CA GLY A 103 8.49 -9.80 2.13
C GLY A 103 8.70 -8.99 0.85
N ALA A 104 7.64 -8.41 0.30
CA ALA A 104 7.71 -7.60 -0.91
C ALA A 104 8.23 -6.19 -0.63
N THR A 105 8.72 -5.55 -1.68
CA THR A 105 9.00 -4.12 -1.75
C THR A 105 7.75 -3.38 -2.24
N ILE A 106 7.51 -2.17 -1.77
CA ILE A 106 6.33 -1.39 -2.15
C ILE A 106 6.76 -0.17 -2.97
N THR A 107 6.05 0.07 -4.08
CA THR A 107 6.07 1.35 -4.77
C THR A 107 4.69 2.00 -4.73
N ALA A 108 4.59 3.21 -4.17
CA ALA A 108 3.34 3.95 -4.05
C ALA A 108 3.19 4.89 -5.24
N ILE A 109 2.10 4.75 -5.99
CA ILE A 109 1.78 5.56 -7.16
C ILE A 109 0.71 6.58 -6.80
N SER A 110 0.95 7.84 -7.13
CA SER A 110 -0.02 8.90 -6.87
C SER A 110 -1.32 8.68 -7.66
N PRO A 111 -2.51 8.70 -7.02
CA PRO A 111 -3.80 8.59 -7.73
C PRO A 111 -4.06 9.69 -8.77
N LEU A 112 -3.27 10.74 -8.76
CA LEU A 112 -3.35 11.85 -9.71
C LEU A 112 -2.56 11.61 -11.00
N TYR A 113 -1.69 10.59 -11.00
CA TYR A 113 -0.86 10.24 -12.15
C TYR A 113 -1.73 9.72 -13.31
N LYS A 114 -1.29 10.02 -14.52
CA LYS A 114 -1.90 9.57 -15.77
C LYS A 114 -1.03 8.46 -16.39
N GLU A 115 -1.38 8.06 -17.60
CA GLU A 115 -0.79 6.91 -18.28
C GLU A 115 0.74 6.94 -18.29
N ARG A 116 1.35 8.08 -18.62
CA ARG A 116 2.79 8.22 -18.77
C ARG A 116 3.54 8.04 -17.44
N GLU A 117 3.06 8.69 -16.39
CA GLU A 117 3.69 8.60 -15.06
C GLU A 117 3.51 7.21 -14.46
N VAL A 118 2.31 6.62 -14.62
CA VAL A 118 2.02 5.25 -14.16
C VAL A 118 2.93 4.25 -14.89
N GLN A 119 3.02 4.35 -16.23
CA GLN A 119 3.90 3.49 -17.03
C GLN A 119 5.35 3.61 -16.55
N HIS A 120 5.88 4.83 -16.45
CA HIS A 120 7.26 5.08 -16.06
C HIS A 120 7.58 4.48 -14.68
N GLN A 121 6.71 4.69 -13.70
CA GLN A 121 6.95 4.17 -12.34
C GLN A 121 6.87 2.65 -12.29
N LEU A 122 5.98 2.02 -13.07
CA LEU A 122 5.88 0.55 -13.14
C LEU A 122 7.07 -0.07 -13.88
N GLU A 123 7.56 0.56 -14.94
CA GLU A 123 8.76 0.12 -15.67
C GLU A 123 10.02 0.24 -14.79
N ASP A 124 10.21 1.39 -14.13
CA ASP A 124 11.37 1.68 -13.29
C ASP A 124 11.42 0.77 -12.03
N SER A 125 10.26 0.54 -11.41
CA SER A 125 10.17 -0.32 -10.24
C SER A 125 10.12 -1.82 -10.53
N GLU A 126 9.92 -2.22 -11.79
CA GLU A 126 9.70 -3.60 -12.22
C GLU A 126 8.58 -4.31 -11.43
N ALA A 127 7.50 -3.58 -11.12
CA ALA A 127 6.42 -4.09 -10.29
C ALA A 127 5.77 -5.34 -10.91
N LYS A 128 5.69 -6.41 -10.12
CA LYS A 128 5.07 -7.69 -10.46
C LYS A 128 3.56 -7.71 -10.19
N ILE A 129 3.16 -7.11 -9.08
CA ILE A 129 1.76 -6.99 -8.66
C ILE A 129 1.33 -5.53 -8.70
N PHE A 130 0.14 -5.28 -9.20
CA PHE A 130 -0.45 -3.95 -9.24
C PHE A 130 -1.80 -3.93 -8.50
N VAL A 131 -1.88 -3.14 -7.43
CA VAL A 131 -3.11 -2.96 -6.64
C VAL A 131 -3.72 -1.62 -7.01
N VAL A 132 -4.97 -1.63 -7.48
CA VAL A 132 -5.59 -0.44 -8.06
C VAL A 132 -7.04 -0.25 -7.63
N LEU A 133 -7.44 0.99 -7.44
CA LEU A 133 -8.85 1.33 -7.29
C LEU A 133 -9.56 1.20 -8.65
N ASP A 134 -10.76 0.63 -8.66
CA ASP A 134 -11.55 0.35 -9.88
C ASP A 134 -11.63 1.55 -10.85
N VAL A 135 -11.91 2.76 -10.33
CA VAL A 135 -12.01 3.98 -11.15
C VAL A 135 -10.68 4.45 -11.76
N LEU A 136 -9.54 3.97 -11.24
CA LEU A 136 -8.21 4.28 -11.77
C LEU A 136 -7.72 3.19 -12.74
N TYR A 137 -8.36 2.02 -12.74
CA TYR A 137 -8.00 0.90 -13.61
C TYR A 137 -7.91 1.28 -15.11
N PRO A 138 -8.80 2.11 -15.68
CA PRO A 138 -8.70 2.51 -17.10
C PRO A 138 -7.40 3.20 -17.48
N VAL A 139 -6.76 3.94 -16.56
CA VAL A 139 -5.46 4.58 -16.78
C VAL A 139 -4.38 3.50 -16.95
N PHE A 140 -4.31 2.56 -16.00
CA PHE A 140 -3.37 1.45 -16.04
C PHE A 140 -3.60 0.54 -17.26
N ARG A 141 -4.85 0.24 -17.59
CA ARG A 141 -5.21 -0.66 -18.71
C ARG A 141 -4.58 -0.25 -20.04
N LYS A 142 -4.38 1.04 -20.27
CA LYS A 142 -3.77 1.58 -21.50
C LYS A 142 -2.26 1.34 -21.59
N VAL A 143 -1.61 1.08 -20.46
CA VAL A 143 -0.14 0.94 -20.37
C VAL A 143 0.31 -0.44 -19.91
N TRP A 144 -0.62 -1.31 -19.48
CA TRP A 144 -0.30 -2.62 -18.91
C TRP A 144 0.68 -3.44 -19.73
N GLU A 145 0.42 -3.56 -21.03
CA GLU A 145 1.23 -4.39 -21.95
C GLU A 145 2.69 -3.89 -22.10
N LYS A 146 2.97 -2.68 -21.64
CA LYS A 146 4.31 -2.09 -21.61
C LYS A 146 5.02 -2.28 -20.28
N THR A 147 4.40 -2.95 -19.31
CA THR A 147 4.91 -3.13 -17.95
C THR A 147 5.19 -4.61 -17.67
N LYS A 148 5.89 -4.89 -16.57
CA LYS A 148 6.16 -6.25 -16.10
C LYS A 148 5.07 -6.78 -15.13
N VAL A 149 3.92 -6.09 -15.03
CA VAL A 149 2.85 -6.49 -14.11
C VAL A 149 2.23 -7.81 -14.57
N GLU A 150 2.36 -8.82 -13.73
CA GLU A 150 1.82 -10.17 -13.93
C GLU A 150 0.38 -10.29 -13.44
N HIS A 151 0.08 -9.72 -12.25
CA HIS A 151 -1.24 -9.77 -11.63
C HIS A 151 -1.72 -8.40 -11.20
N VAL A 152 -3.03 -8.18 -11.35
CA VAL A 152 -3.72 -6.94 -10.95
C VAL A 152 -4.76 -7.28 -9.90
N ILE A 153 -4.71 -6.58 -8.77
CA ILE A 153 -5.71 -6.68 -7.70
C ILE A 153 -6.54 -5.41 -7.73
N VAL A 154 -7.83 -5.55 -8.00
CA VAL A 154 -8.76 -4.43 -8.09
C VAL A 154 -9.62 -4.35 -6.85
N THR A 155 -9.75 -3.16 -6.28
CA THR A 155 -10.60 -2.87 -5.14
C THR A 155 -11.54 -1.72 -5.42
N SER A 156 -12.60 -1.59 -4.63
CA SER A 156 -13.60 -0.52 -4.75
C SER A 156 -13.79 0.20 -3.41
N LEU A 157 -14.10 1.49 -3.46
CA LEU A 157 -14.43 2.29 -2.27
C LEU A 157 -15.56 1.66 -1.44
N LYS A 158 -16.49 0.96 -2.09
CA LYS A 158 -17.69 0.37 -1.46
C LYS A 158 -17.38 -0.73 -0.47
N GLU A 159 -16.26 -1.45 -0.63
CA GLU A 159 -15.90 -2.60 0.20
C GLU A 159 -15.71 -2.26 1.68
N TYR A 160 -15.23 -1.06 1.96
CA TYR A 160 -14.98 -0.60 3.33
C TYR A 160 -15.93 0.53 3.77
N MET A 161 -16.93 0.86 2.98
CA MET A 161 -18.00 1.76 3.41
C MET A 161 -19.09 0.99 4.18
N PRO A 162 -19.77 1.62 5.15
CA PRO A 162 -20.98 1.05 5.74
C PRO A 162 -22.01 0.72 4.65
N SER A 163 -22.59 -0.49 4.70
CA SER A 163 -23.46 -1.02 3.64
C SER A 163 -24.59 -0.05 3.23
N PHE A 164 -25.20 0.64 4.20
CA PHE A 164 -26.23 1.65 3.93
C PHE A 164 -25.69 2.83 3.11
N LYS A 165 -24.52 3.37 3.47
CA LYS A 165 -23.87 4.47 2.75
C LYS A 165 -23.41 4.05 1.36
N ALA A 166 -22.89 2.84 1.23
CA ALA A 166 -22.48 2.26 -0.06
C ALA A 166 -23.68 2.09 -0.99
N PHE A 167 -24.82 1.58 -0.47
CA PHE A 167 -26.04 1.43 -1.23
C PHE A 167 -26.62 2.79 -1.67
N LEU A 168 -26.83 3.72 -0.72
CA LEU A 168 -27.39 5.03 -1.02
C LEU A 168 -26.49 5.84 -1.96
N GLY A 169 -25.18 5.83 -1.72
CA GLY A 169 -24.22 6.52 -2.56
C GLY A 169 -24.14 5.95 -3.98
N SER A 170 -24.35 4.64 -4.14
CA SER A 170 -24.46 4.00 -5.46
C SER A 170 -25.75 4.40 -6.17
N LEU A 171 -26.89 4.37 -5.46
CA LEU A 171 -28.20 4.75 -6.02
C LEU A 171 -28.22 6.21 -6.49
N LEU A 172 -27.55 7.10 -5.75
CA LEU A 172 -27.46 8.53 -6.07
C LEU A 172 -26.33 8.86 -7.05
N GLY A 173 -25.58 7.86 -7.55
CA GLY A 173 -24.43 8.09 -8.43
C GLY A 173 -23.27 8.88 -7.81
N LYS A 174 -23.24 9.01 -6.48
CA LYS A 174 -22.21 9.79 -5.76
C LYS A 174 -20.91 9.04 -5.48
N ILE A 175 -20.93 7.71 -5.60
CA ILE A 175 -19.73 6.89 -5.45
C ILE A 175 -19.29 6.48 -6.85
N PRO A 176 -18.15 6.98 -7.32
CA PRO A 176 -17.61 6.56 -8.59
C PRO A 176 -17.25 5.07 -8.52
N SER A 177 -17.53 4.33 -9.59
CA SER A 177 -17.13 2.94 -9.73
C SER A 177 -16.94 2.61 -11.21
N TYR A 178 -16.04 1.68 -11.50
CA TYR A 178 -15.76 1.20 -12.83
C TYR A 178 -15.91 -0.32 -12.88
N LYS A 179 -16.60 -0.84 -13.89
CA LYS A 179 -16.75 -2.27 -14.09
C LYS A 179 -15.52 -2.81 -14.81
N VAL A 180 -14.65 -3.47 -14.06
CA VAL A 180 -13.43 -4.06 -14.59
C VAL A 180 -13.75 -5.36 -15.33
N GLU A 181 -13.09 -5.58 -16.47
CA GLU A 181 -13.20 -6.81 -17.25
C GLU A 181 -12.62 -7.99 -16.48
N ARG A 182 -13.31 -9.14 -16.56
CA ARG A 182 -12.79 -10.40 -15.99
C ARG A 182 -11.67 -10.94 -16.87
N ARG A 183 -10.49 -11.13 -16.31
CA ARG A 183 -9.32 -11.76 -16.95
C ARG A 183 -8.66 -12.71 -15.96
N PRO A 184 -7.92 -13.74 -16.43
CA PRO A 184 -7.28 -14.72 -15.53
C PRO A 184 -6.33 -14.13 -14.49
N ASN A 185 -5.72 -13.02 -14.79
CA ASN A 185 -4.76 -12.32 -13.93
C ASN A 185 -5.28 -10.99 -13.35
N VAL A 186 -6.59 -10.79 -13.32
CA VAL A 186 -7.30 -9.69 -12.65
C VAL A 186 -8.19 -10.27 -11.55
N HIS A 187 -7.90 -9.90 -10.30
CA HIS A 187 -8.49 -10.43 -9.07
C HIS A 187 -9.28 -9.39 -8.32
#